data_b11c117dafb06f8ea9dd080a745ae241
#
_entry.id   b11c117dafb06f8ea9dd080a745ae241
#
_cell.length_a   1.000
_cell.length_b   1.000
_cell.length_c   1.000
_cell.angle_alpha   90.00
_cell.angle_beta   90.00
_cell.angle_gamma   90.00
#
_symmetry.space_group_name_H-M   'P 1'
#
loop_
_entity.id
_entity.type
_entity.pdbx_description
1 polymer ?
#
loop_
_entity_poly.entity_id
_entity_poly.type
_entity_poly.pdbx_seq_one_letter_code
_entity_poly.pdbx_strand_id
1 'polypeptide(L)'
;MKTNVIVGKRSLLLAILVGVLALAVYCNWYLSKRPQETSVTDVLTGSAMGQAMYVNADASSSTEDYFTTARNNRAKARQEAKEALEEIVNNVKSDSSAVADASAKSTAIAKSIETESNIETLIKAKGFADCVAVISDSSVNVIVKSSGLLPSDMVQIQEIAKEQTGFSLENIKIIESK
;
A
#
# COMPACT_ATOMS: atom_id res chain seq x y z
N MET A 1 -28.95 58.37 14.67
CA MET A 1 -29.44 57.99 13.33
C MET A 1 -29.67 56.48 13.31
N LYS A 2 -30.97 56.05 13.30
CA LYS A 2 -31.32 54.65 13.20
C LYS A 2 -31.64 54.38 11.71
N THR A 3 -30.73 53.74 11.02
CA THR A 3 -30.95 53.29 9.65
C THR A 3 -31.78 52.00 9.66
N ASN A 4 -33.06 52.11 9.39
CA ASN A 4 -33.92 50.96 9.17
C ASN A 4 -33.63 50.41 7.76
N VAL A 5 -32.79 49.36 7.70
CA VAL A 5 -32.54 48.63 6.46
C VAL A 5 -33.76 47.71 6.24
N ILE A 6 -34.65 48.06 5.31
CA ILE A 6 -35.72 47.17 4.85
C ILE A 6 -35.09 46.09 3.98
N VAL A 7 -34.74 44.99 4.60
CA VAL A 7 -34.14 43.84 3.92
C VAL A 7 -35.31 43.06 3.25
N GLY A 8 -35.46 43.22 1.96
CA GLY A 8 -36.42 42.42 1.18
C GLY A 8 -36.04 40.93 1.24
N LYS A 9 -37.01 40.01 1.22
CA LYS A 9 -36.81 38.55 1.29
C LYS A 9 -35.73 38.06 0.34
N ARG A 10 -35.49 38.72 -0.79
CA ARG A 10 -34.44 38.38 -1.77
C ARG A 10 -33.08 38.82 -1.32
N SER A 11 -32.92 39.95 -0.63
CA SER A 11 -31.61 40.39 -0.10
C SER A 11 -31.21 39.62 1.15
N LEU A 12 -32.19 39.13 1.91
CA LEU A 12 -31.91 38.22 3.05
C LEU A 12 -31.37 36.87 2.56
N LEU A 13 -31.93 36.32 1.47
CA LEU A 13 -31.42 35.09 0.84
C LEU A 13 -30.00 35.27 0.32
N LEU A 14 -29.70 36.40 -0.33
CA LEU A 14 -28.34 36.70 -0.80
C LEU A 14 -27.35 36.85 0.37
N ALA A 15 -27.75 37.47 1.46
CA ALA A 15 -26.89 37.59 2.64
C ALA A 15 -26.57 36.23 3.28
N ILE A 16 -27.56 35.31 3.35
CA ILE A 16 -27.36 33.95 3.83
C ILE A 16 -26.40 33.17 2.91
N LEU A 17 -26.57 33.30 1.59
CA LEU A 17 -25.73 32.61 0.61
C LEU A 17 -24.27 33.07 0.69
N VAL A 18 -24.03 34.37 0.82
CA VAL A 18 -22.70 34.94 1.03
C VAL A 18 -22.13 34.47 2.36
N GLY A 19 -22.92 34.38 3.42
CA GLY A 19 -22.50 33.88 4.73
C GLY A 19 -22.06 32.40 4.66
N VAL A 20 -22.81 31.55 3.94
CA VAL A 20 -22.48 30.14 3.74
C VAL A 20 -21.17 29.97 2.94
N LEU A 21 -20.99 30.77 1.88
CA LEU A 21 -19.74 30.76 1.11
C LEU A 21 -18.53 31.21 1.95
N ALA A 22 -18.67 32.24 2.73
CA ALA A 22 -17.62 32.72 3.64
C ALA A 22 -17.27 31.66 4.69
N LEU A 23 -18.27 30.96 5.21
CA LEU A 23 -18.09 29.87 6.19
C LEU A 23 -17.41 28.66 5.55
N ALA A 24 -17.74 28.32 4.33
CA ALA A 24 -17.09 27.24 3.56
C ALA A 24 -15.60 27.55 3.31
N VAL A 25 -15.27 28.78 2.91
CA VAL A 25 -13.88 29.23 2.71
C VAL A 25 -13.11 29.23 4.04
N TYR A 26 -13.75 29.69 5.11
CA TYR A 26 -13.15 29.71 6.45
C TYR A 26 -12.90 28.27 6.95
N CYS A 27 -13.85 27.36 6.80
CA CYS A 27 -13.66 25.95 7.16
C CYS A 27 -12.56 25.30 6.32
N ASN A 28 -12.51 25.54 5.03
CA ASN A 28 -11.46 25.01 4.16
C ASN A 28 -10.08 25.51 4.59
N TRP A 29 -9.94 26.83 4.90
CA TRP A 29 -8.68 27.39 5.40
C TRP A 29 -8.32 26.88 6.79
N TYR A 30 -9.29 26.71 7.68
CA TYR A 30 -9.09 26.19 9.04
C TYR A 30 -8.68 24.71 9.05
N LEU A 31 -9.30 23.89 8.19
CA LEU A 31 -8.92 22.47 8.03
C LEU A 31 -7.54 22.34 7.36
N SER A 32 -7.21 23.23 6.43
CA SER A 32 -5.90 23.22 5.74
C SER A 32 -4.72 23.58 6.67
N LYS A 33 -4.98 24.18 7.84
CA LYS A 33 -3.94 24.50 8.85
C LYS A 33 -3.73 23.43 9.90
N ARG A 34 -4.54 22.37 9.93
CA ARG A 34 -4.26 21.22 10.80
C ARG A 34 -3.17 20.36 10.15
N PRO A 35 -2.10 19.97 10.89
CA PRO A 35 -1.22 18.93 10.38
C PRO A 35 -2.09 17.71 10.11
N GLN A 36 -2.09 17.29 8.86
CA GLN A 36 -2.89 16.17 8.37
C GLN A 36 -2.33 14.88 8.97
N GLU A 37 -2.94 14.44 10.06
CA GLU A 37 -2.93 13.02 10.37
C GLU A 37 -3.72 12.37 9.24
N THR A 38 -3.03 11.60 8.44
CA THR A 38 -3.54 10.88 7.27
C THR A 38 -4.75 10.04 7.66
N SER A 39 -5.95 10.58 7.47
CA SER A 39 -7.17 9.81 7.64
C SER A 39 -7.32 8.84 6.47
N VAL A 40 -7.55 7.60 6.79
CA VAL A 40 -7.65 6.39 5.98
C VAL A 40 -8.76 6.44 4.89
N THR A 41 -9.42 7.58 4.71
CA THR A 41 -10.59 7.73 3.81
C THR A 41 -10.22 8.05 2.35
N ASP A 42 -8.95 8.34 2.04
CA ASP A 42 -8.53 8.74 0.68
C ASP A 42 -8.09 7.56 -0.22
N VAL A 43 -8.18 6.33 0.31
CA VAL A 43 -7.80 5.10 -0.43
C VAL A 43 -8.93 4.57 -1.32
N LEU A 44 -10.15 5.14 -1.21
CA LEU A 44 -11.34 4.60 -1.90
C LEU A 44 -11.72 5.29 -3.22
N THR A 45 -10.97 6.32 -3.64
CA THR A 45 -11.17 6.88 -4.98
C THR A 45 -10.03 6.43 -5.90
N GLY A 46 -10.28 5.34 -6.60
CA GLY A 46 -9.34 4.72 -7.54
C GLY A 46 -8.78 5.69 -8.56
N SER A 47 -7.54 6.09 -8.40
CA SER A 47 -6.68 6.65 -9.46
C SER A 47 -5.23 6.85 -9.00
N ALA A 48 -4.65 5.96 -8.20
CA ALA A 48 -3.22 6.00 -7.88
C ALA A 48 -2.53 4.63 -8.09
N MET A 49 -2.87 3.93 -9.16
CA MET A 49 -1.99 2.89 -9.68
C MET A 49 -0.84 3.59 -10.43
N GLY A 50 0.34 3.67 -9.81
CA GLY A 50 1.58 4.02 -10.52
C GLY A 50 2.33 5.28 -10.09
N GLN A 51 1.95 5.97 -9.02
CA GLN A 51 2.83 6.99 -8.46
C GLN A 51 3.71 6.33 -7.39
N ALA A 52 5.01 6.26 -7.68
CA ALA A 52 6.01 6.02 -6.66
C ALA A 52 5.87 7.13 -5.61
N MET A 53 5.35 6.77 -4.45
CA MET A 53 5.32 7.66 -3.31
C MET A 53 6.77 7.87 -2.89
N TYR A 54 7.32 9.04 -3.23
CA TYR A 54 8.56 9.51 -2.63
C TYR A 54 8.27 9.67 -1.15
N VAL A 55 8.63 8.67 -0.37
CA VAL A 55 8.76 8.82 1.07
C VAL A 55 9.92 9.77 1.26
N ASN A 56 9.60 11.03 1.59
CA ASN A 56 10.60 12.01 2.01
C ASN A 56 11.28 11.42 3.25
N ALA A 57 12.47 10.88 3.04
CA ALA A 57 13.32 10.36 4.10
C ALA A 57 13.96 11.54 4.81
N ASP A 58 13.19 12.23 5.67
CA ASP A 58 13.79 12.96 6.78
C ASP A 58 14.27 11.95 7.82
N ALA A 59 15.56 11.74 7.72
CA ALA A 59 16.53 11.39 8.75
C ALA A 59 16.07 10.49 9.91
N SER A 60 16.57 9.23 9.90
CA SER A 60 16.73 8.34 11.06
C SER A 60 15.57 7.40 11.40
N SER A 61 14.78 6.95 10.45
CA SER A 61 14.20 5.63 10.60
C SER A 61 15.30 4.62 10.22
N SER A 62 15.75 3.83 11.19
CA SER A 62 16.78 2.83 10.95
C SER A 62 16.31 1.90 9.82
N THR A 63 17.22 1.39 9.02
CA THR A 63 16.89 0.45 7.93
C THR A 63 16.10 -0.78 8.44
N GLU A 64 16.28 -1.13 9.72
CA GLU A 64 15.51 -2.18 10.41
C GLU A 64 14.01 -1.83 10.50
N ASP A 65 13.69 -0.56 10.68
CA ASP A 65 12.31 -0.07 10.73
C ASP A 65 11.62 -0.22 9.36
N TYR A 66 12.36 0.02 8.26
CA TYR A 66 11.84 -0.19 6.90
C TYR A 66 11.46 -1.66 6.63
N PHE A 67 12.34 -2.62 6.94
CA PHE A 67 12.08 -4.05 6.71
C PHE A 67 10.93 -4.56 7.59
N THR A 68 10.87 -4.11 8.83
CA THR A 68 9.76 -4.41 9.75
C THR A 68 8.45 -3.83 9.24
N THR A 69 8.44 -2.58 8.81
CA THR A 69 7.27 -1.92 8.25
C THR A 69 6.81 -2.59 6.96
N ALA A 70 7.73 -2.95 6.07
CA ALA A 70 7.42 -3.65 4.83
C ALA A 70 6.76 -5.04 5.09
N ARG A 71 7.26 -5.79 6.07
CA ARG A 71 6.65 -7.07 6.48
C ARG A 71 5.25 -6.88 7.08
N ASN A 72 5.09 -5.87 7.93
CA ASN A 72 3.80 -5.57 8.55
C ASN A 72 2.76 -5.14 7.51
N ASN A 73 3.14 -4.26 6.59
CA ASN A 73 2.25 -3.83 5.51
C ASN A 73 1.85 -5.00 4.60
N ARG A 74 2.82 -5.87 4.25
CA ARG A 74 2.56 -7.08 3.49
C ARG A 74 1.60 -8.03 4.22
N ALA A 75 1.84 -8.25 5.52
CA ALA A 75 0.98 -9.10 6.34
C ALA A 75 -0.45 -8.55 6.45
N LYS A 76 -0.59 -7.23 6.64
CA LYS A 76 -1.88 -6.55 6.70
C LYS A 76 -2.65 -6.67 5.38
N ALA A 77 -2.01 -6.36 4.25
CA ALA A 77 -2.63 -6.45 2.93
C ALA A 77 -3.11 -7.88 2.62
N ARG A 78 -2.34 -8.90 3.03
CA ARG A 78 -2.73 -10.30 2.87
C ARG A 78 -3.89 -10.70 3.76
N GLN A 79 -3.91 -10.20 4.99
CA GLN A 79 -5.02 -10.46 5.90
C GLN A 79 -6.32 -9.89 5.34
N GLU A 80 -6.30 -8.65 4.87
CA GLU A 80 -7.43 -8.00 4.22
C GLU A 80 -7.90 -8.76 2.96
N ALA A 81 -6.95 -9.22 2.13
CA ALA A 81 -7.28 -10.02 0.95
C ALA A 81 -7.91 -11.37 1.33
N LYS A 82 -7.40 -12.05 2.35
CA LYS A 82 -7.97 -13.31 2.83
C LYS A 82 -9.37 -13.12 3.39
N GLU A 83 -9.61 -12.10 4.19
CA GLU A 83 -10.93 -11.78 4.74
C GLU A 83 -11.96 -11.52 3.63
N ALA A 84 -11.57 -10.74 2.60
CA ALA A 84 -12.44 -10.51 1.45
C ALA A 84 -12.76 -11.79 0.66
N LEU A 85 -11.79 -12.71 0.52
CA LEU A 85 -12.01 -13.99 -0.15
C LEU A 85 -12.88 -14.93 0.70
N GLU A 86 -12.70 -14.94 2.02
CA GLU A 86 -13.52 -15.70 2.94
C GLU A 86 -14.97 -15.23 2.94
N GLU A 87 -15.22 -13.93 2.82
CA GLU A 87 -16.57 -13.37 2.68
C GLU A 87 -17.27 -13.91 1.41
N ILE A 88 -16.55 -14.00 0.29
CA ILE A 88 -17.08 -14.58 -0.95
C ILE A 88 -17.42 -16.06 -0.75
N VAL A 89 -16.53 -16.83 -0.14
CA VAL A 89 -16.70 -18.27 0.09
C VAL A 89 -17.89 -18.54 1.02
N ASN A 90 -18.06 -17.73 2.08
CA ASN A 90 -19.10 -17.89 3.07
C ASN A 90 -20.46 -17.29 2.66
N ASN A 91 -20.51 -16.52 1.58
CA ASN A 91 -21.75 -15.91 1.11
C ASN A 91 -22.62 -16.95 0.38
N VAL A 92 -23.74 -17.32 1.00
CA VAL A 92 -24.70 -18.31 0.49
C VAL A 92 -25.27 -17.96 -0.90
N LYS A 93 -25.19 -16.69 -1.32
CA LYS A 93 -25.65 -16.21 -2.63
C LYS A 93 -24.55 -16.20 -3.70
N SER A 94 -23.31 -16.53 -3.35
CA SER A 94 -22.22 -16.56 -4.32
C SER A 94 -22.39 -17.71 -5.32
N ASP A 95 -22.10 -17.42 -6.57
CA ASP A 95 -22.06 -18.43 -7.61
C ASP A 95 -20.92 -19.43 -7.33
N SER A 96 -21.12 -20.69 -7.70
CA SER A 96 -20.14 -21.76 -7.50
C SER A 96 -18.79 -21.45 -8.18
N SER A 97 -18.79 -20.74 -9.30
CA SER A 97 -17.56 -20.30 -9.96
C SER A 97 -16.81 -19.26 -9.15
N ALA A 98 -17.52 -18.29 -8.55
CA ALA A 98 -16.93 -17.27 -7.70
C ALA A 98 -16.29 -17.87 -6.43
N VAL A 99 -16.93 -18.88 -5.84
CA VAL A 99 -16.38 -19.63 -4.70
C VAL A 99 -15.12 -20.41 -5.10
N ALA A 100 -15.11 -21.05 -6.25
CA ALA A 100 -13.95 -21.79 -6.76
C ALA A 100 -12.78 -20.82 -7.02
N ASP A 101 -13.02 -19.68 -7.64
CA ASP A 101 -12.02 -18.64 -7.89
C ASP A 101 -11.46 -18.04 -6.60
N ALA A 102 -12.30 -17.77 -5.61
CA ALA A 102 -11.88 -17.27 -4.30
C ALA A 102 -11.00 -18.30 -3.57
N SER A 103 -11.38 -19.58 -3.62
CA SER A 103 -10.59 -20.66 -3.04
C SER A 103 -9.23 -20.83 -3.74
N ALA A 104 -9.19 -20.75 -5.07
CA ALA A 104 -7.95 -20.80 -5.84
C ALA A 104 -7.02 -19.62 -5.49
N LYS A 105 -7.55 -18.40 -5.39
CA LYS A 105 -6.79 -17.22 -4.95
C LYS A 105 -6.26 -17.35 -3.52
N SER A 106 -7.06 -17.87 -2.60
CA SER A 106 -6.64 -18.13 -1.21
C SER A 106 -5.45 -19.10 -1.17
N THR A 107 -5.52 -20.17 -1.98
CA THR A 107 -4.42 -21.13 -2.11
C THR A 107 -3.17 -20.49 -2.72
N ALA A 108 -3.33 -19.63 -3.73
CA ALA A 108 -2.22 -18.89 -4.33
C ALA A 108 -1.53 -17.95 -3.34
N ILE A 109 -2.31 -17.26 -2.50
CA ILE A 109 -1.77 -16.41 -1.41
C ILE A 109 -0.95 -17.26 -0.42
N ALA A 110 -1.48 -18.40 -0.01
CA ALA A 110 -0.76 -19.29 0.91
C ALA A 110 0.57 -19.78 0.33
N LYS A 111 0.57 -20.19 -0.94
CA LYS A 111 1.77 -20.60 -1.65
C LYS A 111 2.78 -19.46 -1.82
N SER A 112 2.32 -18.23 -2.09
CA SER A 112 3.21 -17.05 -2.17
C SER A 112 3.89 -16.78 -0.83
N ILE A 113 3.17 -16.89 0.29
CA ILE A 113 3.73 -16.71 1.63
C ILE A 113 4.86 -17.72 1.91
N GLU A 114 4.64 -18.99 1.58
CA GLU A 114 5.65 -20.04 1.74
C GLU A 114 6.88 -19.76 0.87
N THR A 115 6.67 -19.47 -0.41
CA THR A 115 7.76 -19.21 -1.36
C THR A 115 8.59 -17.98 -0.96
N GLU A 116 7.94 -16.89 -0.55
CA GLU A 116 8.64 -15.69 -0.06
C GLU A 116 9.45 -15.96 1.20
N SER A 117 8.89 -16.72 2.15
CA SER A 117 9.61 -17.13 3.36
C SER A 117 10.84 -17.95 3.03
N ASN A 118 10.76 -18.87 2.06
CA ASN A 118 11.86 -19.66 1.58
C ASN A 118 12.95 -18.80 0.93
N ILE A 119 12.57 -17.87 0.05
CA ILE A 119 13.51 -16.92 -0.58
C ILE A 119 14.23 -16.11 0.50
N GLU A 120 13.49 -15.51 1.44
CA GLU A 120 14.08 -14.69 2.51
C GLU A 120 15.04 -15.51 3.38
N THR A 121 14.68 -16.74 3.70
CA THR A 121 15.53 -17.64 4.49
C THR A 121 16.81 -18.03 3.76
N LEU A 122 16.71 -18.36 2.47
CA LEU A 122 17.86 -18.74 1.64
C LEU A 122 18.82 -17.56 1.42
N ILE A 123 18.29 -16.35 1.20
CA ILE A 123 19.09 -15.14 1.05
C ILE A 123 19.84 -14.82 2.36
N LYS A 124 19.16 -14.90 3.51
CA LYS A 124 19.81 -14.72 4.81
C LYS A 124 20.89 -15.80 5.08
N ALA A 125 20.65 -17.03 4.66
CA ALA A 125 21.64 -18.11 4.76
C ALA A 125 22.92 -17.86 3.91
N LYS A 126 22.82 -17.02 2.86
CA LYS A 126 23.99 -16.55 2.09
C LYS A 126 24.77 -15.42 2.77
N GLY A 127 24.32 -14.93 3.91
CA GLY A 127 25.02 -13.92 4.70
C GLY A 127 24.48 -12.49 4.57
N PHE A 128 23.38 -12.29 3.87
CA PHE A 128 22.73 -10.98 3.83
C PHE A 128 22.05 -10.67 5.16
N ALA A 129 22.22 -9.45 5.66
CA ALA A 129 21.75 -9.05 6.99
C ALA A 129 20.22 -9.10 7.11
N ASP A 130 19.50 -8.62 6.11
CA ASP A 130 18.04 -8.70 6.03
C ASP A 130 17.56 -8.61 4.58
N CYS A 131 16.37 -9.16 4.33
CA CYS A 131 15.70 -9.05 3.05
C CYS A 131 14.18 -9.22 3.19
N VAL A 132 13.45 -8.68 2.22
CA VAL A 132 12.00 -8.90 2.06
C VAL A 132 11.74 -9.27 0.61
N ALA A 133 11.06 -10.41 0.41
CA ALA A 133 10.60 -10.84 -0.90
C ALA A 133 9.09 -10.59 -1.02
N VAL A 134 8.65 -10.08 -2.16
CA VAL A 134 7.24 -9.85 -2.48
C VAL A 134 6.93 -10.46 -3.83
N ILE A 135 6.08 -11.48 -3.83
CA ILE A 135 5.63 -12.15 -5.04
C ILE A 135 4.29 -11.54 -5.48
N SER A 136 4.23 -11.17 -6.75
CA SER A 136 3.01 -10.82 -7.47
C SER A 136 2.70 -11.93 -8.48
N ASP A 137 1.58 -11.83 -9.21
CA ASP A 137 1.09 -12.88 -10.10
C ASP A 137 2.15 -13.44 -11.07
N SER A 138 3.06 -12.62 -11.55
CA SER A 138 4.05 -13.01 -12.56
C SER A 138 5.46 -12.47 -12.29
N SER A 139 5.70 -11.86 -11.15
CA SER A 139 7.00 -11.23 -10.81
C SER A 139 7.32 -11.34 -9.33
N VAL A 140 8.60 -11.26 -9.00
CA VAL A 140 9.08 -11.16 -7.62
C VAL A 140 10.00 -9.97 -7.47
N ASN A 141 9.77 -9.20 -6.41
CA ASN A 141 10.63 -8.10 -5.98
C ASN A 141 11.36 -8.54 -4.70
N VAL A 142 12.67 -8.50 -4.72
CA VAL A 142 13.51 -8.85 -3.58
C VAL A 142 14.23 -7.59 -3.13
N ILE A 143 13.92 -7.10 -1.93
CA ILE A 143 14.57 -5.96 -1.32
C ILE A 143 15.58 -6.50 -0.33
N VAL A 144 16.87 -6.14 -0.48
CA VAL A 144 17.96 -6.67 0.31
C VAL A 144 18.67 -5.55 1.05
N LYS A 145 18.93 -5.77 2.33
CA LYS A 145 19.75 -4.86 3.15
C LYS A 145 21.22 -5.01 2.79
N SER A 146 21.76 -4.01 2.11
CA SER A 146 23.17 -3.97 1.72
C SER A 146 23.65 -2.53 1.54
N SER A 147 24.93 -2.29 1.74
CA SER A 147 25.60 -1.01 1.43
C SER A 147 26.40 -1.06 0.13
N GLY A 148 26.15 -2.04 -0.73
CA GLY A 148 26.81 -2.22 -2.00
C GLY A 148 26.73 -3.67 -2.48
N LEU A 149 25.68 -4.01 -3.25
CA LEU A 149 25.54 -5.35 -3.85
C LEU A 149 26.55 -5.52 -4.98
N LEU A 150 27.36 -6.56 -4.89
CA LEU A 150 28.23 -6.97 -5.97
C LEU A 150 27.44 -7.65 -7.09
N PRO A 151 27.92 -7.64 -8.34
CA PRO A 151 27.26 -8.39 -9.42
C PRO A 151 27.10 -9.89 -9.12
N SER A 152 28.04 -10.49 -8.40
CA SER A 152 27.96 -11.88 -7.92
C SER A 152 26.80 -12.10 -6.96
N ASP A 153 26.53 -11.14 -6.09
CA ASP A 153 25.44 -11.21 -5.11
C ASP A 153 24.08 -11.14 -5.80
N MET A 154 23.97 -10.25 -6.79
CA MET A 154 22.76 -10.14 -7.60
C MET A 154 22.46 -11.44 -8.33
N VAL A 155 23.46 -12.11 -8.90
CA VAL A 155 23.29 -13.40 -9.57
C VAL A 155 22.81 -14.47 -8.59
N GLN A 156 23.40 -14.54 -7.38
CA GLN A 156 22.98 -15.50 -6.36
C GLN A 156 21.53 -15.28 -5.92
N ILE A 157 21.13 -14.01 -5.69
CA ILE A 157 19.75 -13.67 -5.30
C ILE A 157 18.77 -14.01 -6.44
N GLN A 158 19.14 -13.71 -7.68
CA GLN A 158 18.32 -14.05 -8.85
C GLN A 158 18.14 -15.56 -9.00
N GLU A 159 19.21 -16.34 -8.79
CA GLU A 159 19.17 -17.80 -8.87
C GLU A 159 18.24 -18.39 -7.81
N ILE A 160 18.34 -17.93 -6.56
CA ILE A 160 17.45 -18.33 -5.46
C ILE A 160 16.00 -18.00 -5.82
N ALA A 161 15.74 -16.76 -6.23
CA ALA A 161 14.38 -16.33 -6.56
C ALA A 161 13.79 -17.12 -7.74
N LYS A 162 14.61 -17.39 -8.77
CA LYS A 162 14.22 -18.20 -9.94
C LYS A 162 13.90 -19.64 -9.55
N GLU A 163 14.74 -20.26 -8.72
CA GLU A 163 14.56 -21.64 -8.28
C GLU A 163 13.26 -21.81 -7.47
N GLN A 164 12.97 -20.85 -6.59
CA GLN A 164 11.81 -20.92 -5.72
C GLN A 164 10.50 -20.53 -6.41
N THR A 165 10.52 -19.64 -7.40
CA THR A 165 9.31 -19.13 -8.08
C THR A 165 9.07 -19.80 -9.44
N GLY A 166 10.12 -20.23 -10.11
CA GLY A 166 10.08 -20.66 -11.51
C GLY A 166 9.96 -19.50 -12.51
N PHE A 167 10.03 -18.26 -12.07
CA PHE A 167 9.92 -17.09 -12.94
C PHE A 167 11.17 -16.91 -13.81
N SER A 168 11.00 -16.26 -14.98
CA SER A 168 12.12 -15.84 -15.80
C SER A 168 12.88 -14.68 -15.13
N LEU A 169 14.17 -14.53 -15.46
CA LEU A 169 15.03 -13.50 -14.86
C LEU A 169 14.50 -12.07 -15.09
N GLU A 170 13.77 -11.83 -16.17
CA GLU A 170 13.14 -10.54 -16.48
C GLU A 170 12.07 -10.13 -15.47
N ASN A 171 11.48 -11.11 -14.81
CA ASN A 171 10.42 -10.91 -13.82
C ASN A 171 10.94 -10.88 -12.38
N ILE A 172 12.27 -10.98 -12.20
CA ILE A 172 12.93 -10.92 -10.90
C ILE A 172 13.61 -9.56 -10.76
N LYS A 173 13.13 -8.74 -9.83
CA LYS A 173 13.70 -7.43 -9.53
C LYS A 173 14.40 -7.46 -8.19
N ILE A 174 15.65 -7.00 -8.15
CA ILE A 174 16.42 -6.86 -6.93
C ILE A 174 16.58 -5.38 -6.63
N ILE A 175 16.29 -5.00 -5.40
CA ILE A 175 16.35 -3.62 -4.90
C ILE A 175 17.28 -3.61 -3.71
N GLU A 176 18.31 -2.78 -3.76
CA GLU A 176 19.19 -2.52 -2.64
C GLU A 176 18.55 -1.47 -1.71
N SER A 177 18.58 -1.75 -0.40
CA SER A 177 18.19 -0.80 0.65
C SER A 177 19.36 -0.68 1.64
N LYS A 178 19.75 0.54 1.93
CA LYS A 178 20.88 0.85 2.84
C LYS A 178 20.40 0.95 4.26
#